data_71111833ea7bac83ae10dd31984c9440
#
_entry.id   71111833ea7bac83ae10dd31984c9440
#
_cell.length_a   1.000
_cell.length_b   1.000
_cell.length_c   1.000
_cell.angle_alpha   90.00
_cell.angle_beta   90.00
_cell.angle_gamma   90.00
#
_symmetry.space_group_name_H-M   'P 1'
#
loop_
_entity.id
_entity.type
_entity.pdbx_description
1 polymer ?
#
loop_
_entity_poly.entity_id
_entity_poly.type
_entity_poly.pdbx_seq_one_letter_code
_entity_poly.pdbx_strand_id
1 'polypeptide(L)'
;MSVHAGPLMVRRTPQVGSTGGRPLPHRPLGPRRRDQRRQRFWAWVAVAAFGGFGLLPVYWLLVTALTPNNKAFSYPPSFFPTNVTFEHFASLADNPQLLKYLVNSVIVSIGTALLSVVVSAYMAYSFSKFRYRGRRSLMYLVLSSQMFPQALLLITLYAVFSAYGLLNTYTALVLSFTTFTLPLCVWMLKGFFDTIPDSLIEAARIDGASRLRIIHSIVIPLSGPGLVAAGLFAFVRGWNDFIFALTLAGRDQAIADHQADVTVRA
;
A
#
# COMPACT_ATOMS: atom_id res chain seq x y z
N MET A 1 74.69 -37.80 -55.30
CA MET A 1 74.88 -36.82 -54.18
C MET A 1 74.52 -35.48 -54.76
N SER A 2 73.30 -34.96 -54.55
CA SER A 2 72.87 -33.61 -54.90
C SER A 2 72.03 -33.07 -53.75
N VAL A 3 72.56 -32.01 -53.13
CA VAL A 3 71.99 -31.33 -52.02
C VAL A 3 71.00 -30.29 -52.54
N HIS A 4 69.71 -30.49 -52.29
CA HIS A 4 68.66 -29.47 -52.54
C HIS A 4 68.64 -28.47 -51.43
N ALA A 5 69.02 -27.21 -51.74
CA ALA A 5 68.82 -26.03 -50.88
C ALA A 5 67.34 -25.59 -50.98
N GLY A 6 66.60 -25.61 -49.87
CA GLY A 6 65.26 -25.06 -49.76
C GLY A 6 65.24 -23.51 -49.67
N PRO A 7 64.19 -22.82 -50.14
CA PRO A 7 64.14 -21.41 -50.21
C PRO A 7 63.90 -20.78 -48.81
N LEU A 8 64.60 -19.69 -48.53
CA LEU A 8 64.54 -18.83 -47.35
C LEU A 8 63.13 -18.24 -47.22
N MET A 9 62.42 -18.54 -46.13
CA MET A 9 61.18 -17.86 -45.73
C MET A 9 61.47 -16.43 -45.32
N VAL A 10 61.11 -15.49 -46.18
CA VAL A 10 61.07 -14.06 -45.84
C VAL A 10 59.97 -13.82 -44.81
N ARG A 11 60.34 -13.55 -43.55
CA ARG A 11 59.43 -13.09 -42.49
C ARG A 11 58.85 -11.75 -42.93
N ARG A 12 57.54 -11.75 -43.29
CA ARG A 12 56.75 -10.51 -43.43
C ARG A 12 56.56 -9.90 -42.06
N THR A 13 57.09 -8.73 -41.82
CA THR A 13 56.77 -7.89 -40.68
C THR A 13 55.29 -7.50 -40.74
N PRO A 14 54.52 -7.58 -39.62
CA PRO A 14 53.15 -7.08 -39.61
C PRO A 14 53.16 -5.58 -39.82
N GLN A 15 52.47 -5.11 -40.86
CA GLN A 15 52.14 -3.69 -40.99
C GLN A 15 51.23 -3.29 -39.82
N VAL A 16 51.74 -2.38 -38.97
CA VAL A 16 50.94 -1.70 -37.98
C VAL A 16 49.96 -0.80 -38.73
N GLY A 17 48.73 -1.35 -38.95
CA GLY A 17 47.64 -0.55 -39.49
C GLY A 17 47.35 0.63 -38.54
N SER A 18 47.46 1.84 -39.07
CA SER A 18 47.00 3.07 -38.41
C SER A 18 45.49 2.92 -38.12
N THR A 19 45.17 2.48 -36.93
CA THR A 19 43.78 2.54 -36.43
C THR A 19 43.41 4.00 -36.30
N GLY A 20 42.72 4.51 -37.33
CA GLY A 20 42.01 5.81 -37.25
C GLY A 20 41.17 5.84 -35.98
N GLY A 21 41.61 6.66 -35.02
CA GLY A 21 40.89 6.82 -33.75
C GLY A 21 39.46 7.21 -34.05
N ARG A 22 38.53 6.29 -33.78
CA ARG A 22 37.11 6.65 -33.69
C ARG A 22 37.00 7.75 -32.66
N PRO A 23 36.39 8.92 -32.98
CA PRO A 23 36.14 9.95 -31.99
C PRO A 23 35.30 9.33 -30.87
N LEU A 24 35.83 9.40 -29.65
CA LEU A 24 35.08 8.97 -28.45
C LEU A 24 33.76 9.75 -28.42
N PRO A 25 32.61 9.07 -28.18
CA PRO A 25 31.36 9.79 -28.07
C PRO A 25 31.52 10.85 -26.98
N HIS A 26 31.30 12.12 -27.35
CA HIS A 26 31.28 13.23 -26.41
C HIS A 26 30.28 12.90 -25.31
N ARG A 27 30.77 12.56 -24.11
CA ARG A 27 29.91 12.48 -22.91
C ARG A 27 29.26 13.86 -22.77
N PRO A 28 27.92 13.93 -22.76
CA PRO A 28 27.25 15.20 -22.49
C PRO A 28 27.78 15.73 -21.16
N LEU A 29 28.34 16.93 -21.17
CA LEU A 29 28.77 17.61 -19.96
C LEU A 29 27.54 17.70 -19.05
N GLY A 30 27.61 17.05 -17.89
CA GLY A 30 26.51 17.08 -16.89
C GLY A 30 26.15 18.54 -16.57
N PRO A 31 24.91 18.82 -16.15
CA PRO A 31 24.43 20.18 -15.95
C PRO A 31 25.39 20.98 -15.06
N ARG A 32 25.76 22.18 -15.51
CA ARG A 32 26.69 23.08 -14.80
C ARG A 32 26.17 23.28 -13.38
N ARG A 33 27.02 23.34 -12.38
CA ARG A 33 26.69 23.48 -10.93
C ARG A 33 25.67 24.60 -10.65
N ARG A 34 25.59 25.63 -11.48
CA ARG A 34 24.64 26.73 -11.39
C ARG A 34 23.23 26.30 -11.77
N ASP A 35 23.06 25.41 -12.74
CA ASP A 35 21.79 24.88 -13.17
C ASP A 35 21.23 23.90 -12.11
N GLN A 36 22.12 23.14 -11.46
CA GLN A 36 21.71 22.24 -10.35
C GLN A 36 21.21 23.02 -9.12
N ARG A 37 21.81 24.17 -8.80
CA ARG A 37 21.32 25.03 -7.69
C ARG A 37 19.98 25.64 -8.03
N ARG A 38 19.76 26.09 -9.25
CA ARG A 38 18.47 26.62 -9.70
C ARG A 38 17.39 25.54 -9.74
N GLN A 39 17.71 24.34 -10.22
CA GLN A 39 16.80 23.20 -10.20
C GLN A 39 16.42 22.79 -8.76
N ARG A 40 17.38 22.74 -7.85
CA ARG A 40 17.11 22.47 -6.43
C ARG A 40 16.24 23.56 -5.79
N PHE A 41 16.49 24.83 -6.09
CA PHE A 41 15.66 25.92 -5.58
C PHE A 41 14.21 25.77 -6.04
N TRP A 42 13.98 25.56 -7.33
CA TRP A 42 12.62 25.36 -7.86
C TRP A 42 11.97 24.08 -7.35
N ALA A 43 12.75 23.02 -7.15
CA ALA A 43 12.26 21.80 -6.51
C ALA A 43 11.78 22.06 -5.07
N TRP A 44 12.54 22.81 -4.28
CA TRP A 44 12.13 23.19 -2.93
C TRP A 44 10.91 24.12 -2.92
N VAL A 45 10.84 25.08 -3.85
CA VAL A 45 9.65 25.94 -4.02
C VAL A 45 8.43 25.10 -4.36
N ALA A 46 8.56 24.14 -5.29
CA ALA A 46 7.47 23.23 -5.63
C ALA A 46 7.05 22.37 -4.42
N VAL A 47 8.01 21.77 -3.70
CA VAL A 47 7.72 20.99 -2.49
C VAL A 47 7.03 21.86 -1.43
N ALA A 48 7.48 23.08 -1.21
CA ALA A 48 6.87 24.01 -0.24
C ALA A 48 5.44 24.40 -0.68
N ALA A 49 5.23 24.69 -1.97
CA ALA A 49 3.93 25.08 -2.50
C ALA A 49 2.91 23.91 -2.43
N PHE A 50 3.31 22.72 -2.93
CA PHE A 50 2.43 21.53 -2.87
C PHE A 50 2.22 21.04 -1.44
N GLY A 51 3.28 21.05 -0.61
CA GLY A 51 3.19 20.70 0.81
C GLY A 51 2.30 21.67 1.59
N GLY A 52 2.49 22.97 1.39
CA GLY A 52 1.64 24.01 2.00
C GLY A 52 0.18 23.87 1.58
N PHE A 53 -0.08 23.66 0.28
CA PHE A 53 -1.44 23.42 -0.22
C PHE A 53 -2.07 22.17 0.41
N GLY A 54 -1.30 21.06 0.50
CA GLY A 54 -1.77 19.82 1.12
C GLY A 54 -2.01 19.94 2.64
N LEU A 55 -1.25 20.80 3.33
CA LEU A 55 -1.39 21.02 4.77
C LEU A 55 -2.51 22.03 5.11
N LEU A 56 -2.97 22.83 4.16
CA LEU A 56 -3.99 23.86 4.37
C LEU A 56 -5.31 23.28 4.92
N PRO A 57 -5.89 22.19 4.40
CA PRO A 57 -7.07 21.57 4.99
C PRO A 57 -6.84 21.09 6.42
N VAL A 58 -5.67 20.52 6.71
CA VAL A 58 -5.31 20.02 8.04
C VAL A 58 -5.18 21.20 9.01
N TYR A 59 -4.53 22.28 8.57
CA TYR A 59 -4.46 23.53 9.35
C TYR A 59 -5.87 24.05 9.67
N TRP A 60 -6.77 24.08 8.66
CA TRP A 60 -8.14 24.54 8.88
C TRP A 60 -8.91 23.67 9.87
N LEU A 61 -8.75 22.34 9.77
CA LEU A 61 -9.35 21.42 10.75
C LEU A 61 -8.84 21.70 12.17
N LEU A 62 -7.54 21.95 12.35
CA LEU A 62 -6.96 22.27 13.64
C LEU A 62 -7.50 23.61 14.17
N VAL A 63 -7.59 24.65 13.33
CA VAL A 63 -8.14 25.93 13.71
C VAL A 63 -9.60 25.76 14.17
N THR A 64 -10.41 25.03 13.41
CA THR A 64 -11.82 24.78 13.76
C THR A 64 -11.95 23.96 15.04
N ALA A 65 -11.14 22.91 15.22
CA ALA A 65 -11.16 22.07 16.42
C ALA A 65 -10.74 22.82 17.71
N LEU A 66 -9.93 23.87 17.57
CA LEU A 66 -9.47 24.71 18.70
C LEU A 66 -10.31 25.97 18.89
N THR A 67 -11.33 26.23 18.05
CA THR A 67 -12.18 27.40 18.13
C THR A 67 -13.48 27.07 18.88
N PRO A 68 -13.91 27.85 19.86
CA PRO A 68 -15.17 27.64 20.60
C PRO A 68 -16.39 27.61 19.67
N ASN A 69 -17.42 26.83 20.01
CA ASN A 69 -18.64 26.64 19.21
C ASN A 69 -19.32 27.94 18.79
N ASN A 70 -19.34 28.92 19.67
CA ASN A 70 -19.98 30.24 19.43
C ASN A 70 -19.25 31.09 18.40
N LYS A 71 -17.98 30.74 18.04
CA LYS A 71 -17.16 31.45 17.06
C LYS A 71 -16.80 30.59 15.86
N ALA A 72 -16.99 29.27 15.91
CA ALA A 72 -16.62 28.35 14.83
C ALA A 72 -17.32 28.66 13.50
N PHE A 73 -18.56 29.21 13.55
CA PHE A 73 -19.37 29.59 12.38
C PHE A 73 -19.53 31.12 12.25
N SER A 74 -18.66 31.92 12.90
CA SER A 74 -18.70 33.39 12.78
C SER A 74 -18.24 33.85 11.39
N TYR A 75 -18.85 34.94 10.91
CA TYR A 75 -18.44 35.60 9.67
C TYR A 75 -17.89 37.00 10.00
N PRO A 76 -16.72 37.40 9.50
CA PRO A 76 -15.76 36.62 8.70
C PRO A 76 -15.04 35.52 9.49
N PRO A 77 -14.67 34.43 8.85
CA PRO A 77 -13.98 33.30 9.52
C PRO A 77 -12.61 33.75 10.02
N SER A 78 -12.26 33.38 11.27
CA SER A 78 -10.94 33.66 11.83
C SER A 78 -9.92 32.66 11.32
N PHE A 79 -8.88 33.15 10.63
CA PHE A 79 -7.78 32.29 10.16
C PHE A 79 -6.86 31.80 11.28
N PHE A 80 -6.90 32.43 12.46
CA PHE A 80 -6.13 32.04 13.62
C PHE A 80 -7.07 31.86 14.82
N PRO A 81 -6.88 30.83 15.65
CA PRO A 81 -7.69 30.64 16.87
C PRO A 81 -7.36 31.75 17.86
N THR A 82 -8.23 32.75 17.97
CA THR A 82 -8.07 33.84 18.91
C THR A 82 -8.37 33.45 20.35
N ASN A 83 -9.22 32.45 20.55
CA ASN A 83 -9.53 31.87 21.86
C ASN A 83 -9.39 30.32 21.68
N VAL A 84 -8.30 29.76 22.16
CA VAL A 84 -8.06 28.32 22.10
C VAL A 84 -8.91 27.63 23.16
N THR A 85 -9.69 26.61 22.73
CA THR A 85 -10.46 25.75 23.63
C THR A 85 -10.13 24.27 23.35
N PHE A 86 -10.15 23.46 24.40
CA PHE A 86 -10.08 22.01 24.33
C PHE A 86 -11.43 21.34 24.65
N GLU A 87 -12.50 22.12 24.73
CA GLU A 87 -13.84 21.66 25.08
C GLU A 87 -14.33 20.58 24.14
N HIS A 88 -14.03 20.68 22.81
CA HIS A 88 -14.37 19.65 21.83
C HIS A 88 -13.67 18.33 22.12
N PHE A 89 -12.40 18.35 22.53
CA PHE A 89 -11.67 17.15 22.88
C PHE A 89 -12.13 16.53 24.19
N ALA A 90 -12.48 17.37 25.17
CA ALA A 90 -13.07 16.91 26.42
C ALA A 90 -14.44 16.25 26.18
N SER A 91 -15.31 16.86 25.39
CA SER A 91 -16.62 16.28 25.04
C SER A 91 -16.53 14.99 24.26
N LEU A 92 -15.48 14.81 23.42
CA LEU A 92 -15.20 13.55 22.75
C LEU A 92 -14.77 12.47 23.76
N ALA A 93 -13.91 12.81 24.71
CA ALA A 93 -13.43 11.87 25.73
C ALA A 93 -14.55 11.45 26.69
N ASP A 94 -15.49 12.35 26.96
CA ASP A 94 -16.65 12.08 27.83
C ASP A 94 -17.79 11.33 27.12
N ASN A 95 -17.66 11.08 25.80
CA ASN A 95 -18.68 10.34 25.03
C ASN A 95 -18.29 8.86 24.88
N PRO A 96 -18.87 7.93 25.68
CA PRO A 96 -18.52 6.51 25.64
C PRO A 96 -18.84 5.86 24.29
N GLN A 97 -19.85 6.37 23.59
CA GLN A 97 -20.28 5.90 22.28
C GLN A 97 -19.19 6.12 21.23
N LEU A 98 -18.58 7.32 21.20
CA LEU A 98 -17.51 7.65 20.27
C LEU A 98 -16.25 6.82 20.53
N LEU A 99 -15.89 6.63 21.81
CA LEU A 99 -14.78 5.76 22.17
C LEU A 99 -15.02 4.32 21.70
N LYS A 100 -16.25 3.79 21.84
CA LYS A 100 -16.61 2.47 21.35
C LYS A 100 -16.47 2.38 19.82
N TYR A 101 -16.91 3.39 19.07
CA TYR A 101 -16.75 3.42 17.62
C TYR A 101 -15.28 3.46 17.18
N LEU A 102 -14.45 4.25 17.86
CA LEU A 102 -13.01 4.29 17.61
C LEU A 102 -12.35 2.93 17.84
N VAL A 103 -12.66 2.29 18.97
CA VAL A 103 -12.13 0.95 19.28
C VAL A 103 -12.58 -0.07 18.23
N ASN A 104 -13.85 -0.06 17.84
CA ASN A 104 -14.38 -0.94 16.80
C ASN A 104 -13.66 -0.73 15.46
N SER A 105 -13.44 0.52 15.07
CA SER A 105 -12.70 0.86 13.84
C SER A 105 -11.25 0.35 13.88
N VAL A 106 -10.57 0.49 15.02
CA VAL A 106 -9.21 -0.05 15.23
C VAL A 106 -9.20 -1.58 15.11
N ILE A 107 -10.13 -2.28 15.78
CA ILE A 107 -10.23 -3.75 15.75
C ILE A 107 -10.44 -4.24 14.32
N VAL A 108 -11.41 -3.66 13.60
CA VAL A 108 -11.71 -4.05 12.21
C VAL A 108 -10.54 -3.76 11.28
N SER A 109 -9.93 -2.58 11.40
CA SER A 109 -8.81 -2.19 10.54
C SER A 109 -7.56 -3.05 10.77
N ILE A 110 -7.22 -3.35 12.03
CA ILE A 110 -6.12 -4.27 12.36
C ILE A 110 -6.44 -5.68 11.89
N GLY A 111 -7.66 -6.17 12.13
CA GLY A 111 -8.10 -7.49 11.66
C GLY A 111 -7.99 -7.62 10.14
N THR A 112 -8.44 -6.60 9.41
CA THR A 112 -8.32 -6.51 7.95
C THR A 112 -6.86 -6.51 7.50
N ALA A 113 -6.01 -5.70 8.13
CA ALA A 113 -4.60 -5.63 7.80
C ALA A 113 -3.88 -6.96 8.01
N LEU A 114 -4.07 -7.58 9.16
CA LEU A 114 -3.47 -8.87 9.49
C LEU A 114 -3.92 -9.97 8.54
N LEU A 115 -5.22 -10.11 8.33
CA LEU A 115 -5.77 -11.15 7.45
C LEU A 115 -5.31 -10.94 6.00
N SER A 116 -5.37 -9.70 5.50
CA SER A 116 -4.93 -9.35 4.14
C SER A 116 -3.44 -9.63 3.95
N VAL A 117 -2.58 -9.25 4.89
CA VAL A 117 -1.13 -9.49 4.81
C VAL A 117 -0.82 -10.99 4.85
N VAL A 118 -1.44 -11.73 5.76
CA VAL A 118 -1.21 -13.17 5.87
C VAL A 118 -1.60 -13.88 4.59
N VAL A 119 -2.84 -13.70 4.13
CA VAL A 119 -3.34 -14.38 2.92
C VAL A 119 -2.55 -13.94 1.68
N SER A 120 -2.32 -12.63 1.54
CA SER A 120 -1.57 -12.10 0.38
C SER A 120 -0.11 -12.53 0.36
N ALA A 121 0.55 -12.73 1.50
CA ALA A 121 1.92 -13.22 1.56
C ALA A 121 2.05 -14.62 0.95
N TYR A 122 1.16 -15.55 1.30
CA TYR A 122 1.17 -16.89 0.72
C TYR A 122 0.83 -16.88 -0.77
N MET A 123 -0.18 -16.09 -1.18
CA MET A 123 -0.54 -15.94 -2.59
C MET A 123 0.61 -15.30 -3.39
N ALA A 124 1.19 -14.22 -2.89
CA ALA A 124 2.33 -13.53 -3.52
C ALA A 124 3.54 -14.44 -3.64
N TYR A 125 3.85 -15.25 -2.62
CA TYR A 125 4.92 -16.24 -2.67
C TYR A 125 4.68 -17.28 -3.78
N SER A 126 3.45 -17.77 -3.91
CA SER A 126 3.07 -18.66 -5.00
C SER A 126 3.26 -17.99 -6.37
N PHE A 127 2.77 -16.75 -6.51
CA PHE A 127 2.90 -15.98 -7.77
C PHE A 127 4.32 -15.49 -8.06
N SER A 128 5.20 -15.39 -7.10
CA SER A 128 6.59 -14.97 -7.30
C SER A 128 7.52 -16.14 -7.56
N LYS A 129 7.49 -17.16 -6.69
CA LYS A 129 8.54 -18.19 -6.62
C LYS A 129 8.16 -19.53 -7.26
N PHE A 130 6.89 -19.77 -7.56
CA PHE A 130 6.49 -20.99 -8.23
C PHE A 130 6.31 -20.78 -9.73
N ARG A 131 6.72 -21.76 -10.53
CA ARG A 131 6.57 -21.78 -11.99
C ARG A 131 5.51 -22.81 -12.37
N TYR A 132 4.28 -22.33 -12.65
CA TYR A 132 3.19 -23.17 -13.13
C TYR A 132 2.44 -22.52 -14.29
N ARG A 133 1.75 -23.34 -15.08
CA ARG A 133 0.95 -22.87 -16.22
C ARG A 133 -0.24 -22.05 -15.70
N GLY A 134 -0.52 -20.92 -16.35
CA GLY A 134 -1.64 -20.07 -15.96
C GLY A 134 -1.34 -19.05 -14.83
N ARG A 135 -0.12 -19.04 -14.25
CA ARG A 135 0.25 -18.10 -13.18
C ARG A 135 -0.08 -16.64 -13.49
N ARG A 136 0.26 -16.18 -14.71
CA ARG A 136 0.00 -14.81 -15.14
C ARG A 136 -1.50 -14.54 -15.26
N SER A 137 -2.25 -15.47 -15.86
CA SER A 137 -3.70 -15.35 -16.03
C SER A 137 -4.43 -15.30 -14.68
N LEU A 138 -4.03 -16.13 -13.72
CA LEU A 138 -4.57 -16.09 -12.37
C LEU A 138 -4.26 -14.77 -11.67
N MET A 139 -3.05 -14.24 -11.82
CA MET A 139 -2.70 -12.94 -11.26
C MET A 139 -3.55 -11.80 -11.86
N TYR A 140 -3.76 -11.81 -13.19
CA TYR A 140 -4.65 -10.86 -13.84
C TYR A 140 -6.11 -11.03 -13.42
N LEU A 141 -6.57 -12.26 -13.22
CA LEU A 141 -7.91 -12.54 -12.70
C LEU A 141 -8.09 -11.93 -11.30
N VAL A 142 -7.12 -12.11 -10.42
CA VAL A 142 -7.13 -11.50 -9.08
C VAL A 142 -7.15 -9.97 -9.17
N LEU A 143 -6.34 -9.37 -10.03
CA LEU A 143 -6.33 -7.91 -10.20
C LEU A 143 -7.61 -7.40 -10.88
N SER A 144 -8.19 -8.15 -11.82
CA SER A 144 -9.43 -7.73 -12.51
C SER A 144 -10.63 -7.68 -11.58
N SER A 145 -10.60 -8.36 -10.42
CA SER A 145 -11.65 -8.24 -9.41
C SER A 145 -11.80 -6.80 -8.87
N GLN A 146 -10.75 -5.98 -8.96
CA GLN A 146 -10.80 -4.56 -8.59
C GLN A 146 -11.63 -3.70 -9.56
N MET A 147 -11.96 -4.21 -10.74
CA MET A 147 -12.82 -3.51 -11.70
C MET A 147 -14.31 -3.61 -11.33
N PHE A 148 -14.67 -4.52 -10.42
CA PHE A 148 -16.04 -4.64 -9.97
C PHE A 148 -16.44 -3.46 -9.07
N PRO A 149 -17.62 -2.85 -9.32
CA PRO A 149 -18.14 -1.80 -8.45
C PRO A 149 -18.38 -2.33 -7.04
N GLN A 150 -17.75 -1.71 -6.05
CA GLN A 150 -17.86 -2.14 -4.65
C GLN A 150 -19.31 -2.15 -4.14
N ALA A 151 -20.12 -1.17 -4.59
CA ALA A 151 -21.54 -1.10 -4.20
C ALA A 151 -22.35 -2.32 -4.62
N LEU A 152 -22.06 -2.93 -5.78
CA LEU A 152 -22.75 -4.16 -6.20
C LEU A 152 -22.35 -5.36 -5.36
N LEU A 153 -21.09 -5.44 -4.96
CA LEU A 153 -20.59 -6.50 -4.10
C LEU A 153 -21.15 -6.40 -2.68
N LEU A 154 -21.48 -5.20 -2.20
CA LEU A 154 -22.09 -4.98 -0.90
C LEU A 154 -23.43 -5.73 -0.76
N ILE A 155 -24.29 -5.65 -1.78
CA ILE A 155 -25.60 -6.32 -1.79
C ILE A 155 -25.41 -7.83 -1.70
N THR A 156 -24.48 -8.38 -2.48
CA THR A 156 -24.17 -9.81 -2.47
C THR A 156 -23.60 -10.27 -1.13
N LEU A 157 -22.64 -9.51 -0.58
CA LEU A 157 -22.04 -9.82 0.72
C LEU A 157 -23.07 -9.73 1.85
N TYR A 158 -23.96 -8.73 1.80
CA TYR A 158 -25.06 -8.63 2.77
C TYR A 158 -25.94 -9.89 2.74
N ALA A 159 -26.35 -10.35 1.56
CA ALA A 159 -27.16 -11.55 1.43
C ALA A 159 -26.43 -12.81 1.97
N VAL A 160 -25.15 -12.95 1.63
CA VAL A 160 -24.32 -14.06 2.12
C VAL A 160 -24.19 -14.02 3.65
N PHE A 161 -23.80 -12.88 4.23
CA PHE A 161 -23.62 -12.76 5.67
C PHE A 161 -24.92 -12.88 6.44
N SER A 162 -26.04 -12.42 5.86
CA SER A 162 -27.38 -12.64 6.42
C SER A 162 -27.71 -14.14 6.49
N ALA A 163 -27.47 -14.89 5.41
CA ALA A 163 -27.72 -16.32 5.35
C ALA A 163 -26.91 -17.14 6.35
N TYR A 164 -25.68 -16.68 6.67
CA TYR A 164 -24.79 -17.33 7.64
C TYR A 164 -24.90 -16.75 9.07
N GLY A 165 -25.78 -15.78 9.32
CA GLY A 165 -25.93 -15.14 10.63
C GLY A 165 -24.70 -14.32 11.06
N LEU A 166 -23.92 -13.80 10.12
CA LEU A 166 -22.69 -13.05 10.38
C LEU A 166 -22.90 -11.54 10.39
N LEU A 167 -24.11 -11.03 10.12
CA LEU A 167 -24.39 -9.58 10.23
C LEU A 167 -24.12 -9.09 11.66
N ASN A 168 -23.74 -7.83 11.78
CA ASN A 168 -23.39 -7.19 13.06
C ASN A 168 -22.18 -7.82 13.78
N THR A 169 -21.27 -8.47 13.03
CA THR A 169 -20.04 -9.03 13.57
C THR A 169 -18.80 -8.36 12.97
N TYR A 170 -17.71 -8.29 13.76
CA TYR A 170 -16.40 -7.88 13.25
C TYR A 170 -15.92 -8.76 12.11
N THR A 171 -16.26 -10.07 12.15
CA THR A 171 -15.88 -11.04 11.12
C THR A 171 -16.43 -10.66 9.75
N ALA A 172 -17.69 -10.24 9.65
CA ALA A 172 -18.29 -9.80 8.39
C ALA A 172 -17.54 -8.60 7.79
N LEU A 173 -17.21 -7.60 8.62
CA LEU A 173 -16.48 -6.42 8.20
C LEU A 173 -15.04 -6.76 7.77
N VAL A 174 -14.31 -7.52 8.59
CA VAL A 174 -12.93 -7.94 8.29
C VAL A 174 -12.86 -8.75 7.00
N LEU A 175 -13.76 -9.70 6.78
CA LEU A 175 -13.81 -10.51 5.55
C LEU A 175 -14.15 -9.64 4.33
N SER A 176 -15.13 -8.73 4.46
CA SER A 176 -15.49 -7.80 3.40
C SER A 176 -14.30 -6.95 2.96
N PHE A 177 -13.66 -6.28 3.91
CA PHE A 177 -12.53 -5.41 3.60
C PHE A 177 -11.31 -6.17 3.10
N THR A 178 -11.07 -7.38 3.62
CA THR A 178 -10.01 -8.26 3.11
C THR A 178 -10.25 -8.61 1.65
N THR A 179 -11.49 -8.91 1.26
CA THR A 179 -11.83 -9.22 -0.14
C THR A 179 -11.40 -8.11 -1.10
N PHE A 180 -11.57 -6.85 -0.70
CA PHE A 180 -11.19 -5.69 -1.52
C PHE A 180 -9.70 -5.33 -1.47
N THR A 181 -9.04 -5.58 -0.34
CA THR A 181 -7.63 -5.21 -0.16
C THR A 181 -6.68 -6.26 -0.72
N LEU A 182 -7.10 -7.53 -0.69
CA LEU A 182 -6.28 -8.68 -1.01
C LEU A 182 -5.63 -8.63 -2.40
N PRO A 183 -6.31 -8.26 -3.50
CA PRO A 183 -5.70 -8.24 -4.82
C PRO A 183 -4.50 -7.28 -4.91
N LEU A 184 -4.62 -6.09 -4.33
CA LEU A 184 -3.54 -5.11 -4.37
C LEU A 184 -2.42 -5.49 -3.41
N CYS A 185 -2.73 -6.03 -2.22
CA CYS A 185 -1.74 -6.56 -1.29
C CYS A 185 -0.92 -7.69 -1.92
N VAL A 186 -1.56 -8.61 -2.64
CA VAL A 186 -0.88 -9.68 -3.39
C VAL A 186 0.07 -9.10 -4.44
N TRP A 187 -0.39 -8.12 -5.20
CA TRP A 187 0.43 -7.47 -6.22
C TRP A 187 1.64 -6.75 -5.62
N MET A 188 1.43 -5.98 -4.56
CA MET A 188 2.50 -5.28 -3.84
C MET A 188 3.53 -6.26 -3.29
N LEU A 189 3.09 -7.27 -2.53
CA LEU A 189 3.99 -8.25 -1.92
C LEU A 189 4.72 -9.09 -2.97
N LYS A 190 4.05 -9.44 -4.08
CA LYS A 190 4.72 -10.10 -5.19
C LYS A 190 5.88 -9.27 -5.73
N GLY A 191 5.70 -7.95 -5.88
CA GLY A 191 6.78 -7.05 -6.31
C GLY A 191 7.99 -7.11 -5.38
N PHE A 192 7.78 -7.12 -4.07
CA PHE A 192 8.86 -7.27 -3.08
C PHE A 192 9.50 -8.67 -3.14
N PHE A 193 8.71 -9.73 -3.24
CA PHE A 193 9.23 -11.10 -3.31
C PHE A 193 10.01 -11.38 -4.59
N ASP A 194 9.67 -10.73 -5.69
CA ASP A 194 10.42 -10.82 -6.95
C ASP A 194 11.85 -10.25 -6.83
N THR A 195 12.10 -9.33 -5.90
CA THR A 195 13.45 -8.78 -5.67
C THR A 195 14.38 -9.73 -4.91
N ILE A 196 13.83 -10.75 -4.24
CA ILE A 196 14.63 -11.74 -3.52
C ILE A 196 15.29 -12.70 -4.51
N PRO A 197 16.64 -12.84 -4.50
CA PRO A 197 17.34 -13.76 -5.41
C PRO A 197 16.90 -15.21 -5.22
N ASP A 198 16.65 -15.90 -6.32
CA ASP A 198 16.24 -17.33 -6.30
C ASP A 198 17.34 -18.22 -5.71
N SER A 199 18.62 -17.82 -5.82
CA SER A 199 19.75 -18.53 -5.23
C SER A 199 19.65 -18.73 -3.71
N LEU A 200 19.07 -17.76 -2.99
CA LEU A 200 18.82 -17.90 -1.54
C LEU A 200 17.81 -19.01 -1.23
N ILE A 201 16.79 -19.11 -2.08
CA ILE A 201 15.74 -20.12 -1.93
C ILE A 201 16.28 -21.50 -2.31
N GLU A 202 17.13 -21.58 -3.34
CA GLU A 202 17.78 -22.81 -3.77
C GLU A 202 18.76 -23.33 -2.73
N ALA A 203 19.59 -22.46 -2.15
CA ALA A 203 20.50 -22.81 -1.07
C ALA A 203 19.72 -23.39 0.13
N ALA A 204 18.65 -22.71 0.57
CA ALA A 204 17.82 -23.21 1.67
C ALA A 204 17.17 -24.58 1.36
N ARG A 205 16.83 -24.85 0.10
CA ARG A 205 16.32 -26.17 -0.32
C ARG A 205 17.39 -27.25 -0.25
N ILE A 206 18.63 -26.92 -0.62
CA ILE A 206 19.77 -27.84 -0.52
C ILE A 206 20.01 -28.16 0.97
N ASP A 207 19.87 -27.18 1.86
CA ASP A 207 19.94 -27.35 3.33
C ASP A 207 18.73 -28.11 3.91
N GLY A 208 17.80 -28.60 3.08
CA GLY A 208 16.65 -29.39 3.52
C GLY A 208 15.47 -28.56 4.09
N ALA A 209 15.46 -27.24 3.92
CA ALA A 209 14.35 -26.43 4.38
C ALA A 209 13.05 -26.69 3.59
N SER A 210 11.96 -26.93 4.31
CA SER A 210 10.63 -27.05 3.73
C SER A 210 10.15 -25.70 3.15
N ARG A 211 9.18 -25.73 2.24
CA ARG A 211 8.61 -24.52 1.61
C ARG A 211 8.05 -23.54 2.64
N LEU A 212 7.39 -24.04 3.70
CA LEU A 212 6.89 -23.20 4.79
C LEU A 212 8.03 -22.59 5.60
N ARG A 213 9.12 -23.33 5.85
CA ARG A 213 10.30 -22.78 6.51
C ARG A 213 10.94 -21.67 5.67
N ILE A 214 11.05 -21.83 4.36
CA ILE A 214 11.61 -20.83 3.46
C ILE A 214 10.79 -19.53 3.51
N ILE A 215 9.46 -19.62 3.41
CA ILE A 215 8.61 -18.41 3.45
C ILE A 215 8.74 -17.66 4.77
N HIS A 216 8.71 -18.36 5.91
CA HIS A 216 8.75 -17.72 7.23
C HIS A 216 10.14 -17.24 7.65
N SER A 217 11.20 -18.00 7.31
CA SER A 217 12.55 -17.69 7.79
C SER A 217 13.36 -16.83 6.82
N ILE A 218 12.96 -16.75 5.54
CA ILE A 218 13.73 -16.02 4.53
C ILE A 218 12.86 -14.94 3.87
N VAL A 219 11.74 -15.34 3.24
CA VAL A 219 10.98 -14.43 2.38
C VAL A 219 10.27 -13.34 3.18
N ILE A 220 9.54 -13.71 4.23
CA ILE A 220 8.82 -12.77 5.09
C ILE A 220 9.78 -11.76 5.76
N PRO A 221 10.86 -12.19 6.44
CA PRO A 221 11.78 -11.25 7.10
C PRO A 221 12.48 -10.29 6.11
N LEU A 222 12.90 -10.79 4.95
CA LEU A 222 13.54 -9.95 3.93
C LEU A 222 12.57 -8.96 3.26
N SER A 223 11.28 -9.23 3.31
CA SER A 223 10.23 -8.38 2.73
C SER A 223 9.53 -7.51 3.76
N GLY A 224 10.11 -7.30 4.93
CA GLY A 224 9.53 -6.49 6.00
C GLY A 224 8.92 -5.16 5.55
N PRO A 225 9.64 -4.31 4.78
CA PRO A 225 9.07 -3.05 4.27
C PRO A 225 7.82 -3.26 3.39
N GLY A 226 7.81 -4.33 2.58
CA GLY A 226 6.65 -4.68 1.75
C GLY A 226 5.44 -5.12 2.57
N LEU A 227 5.66 -5.90 3.63
CA LEU A 227 4.61 -6.33 4.55
C LEU A 227 3.98 -5.14 5.28
N VAL A 228 4.83 -4.22 5.75
CA VAL A 228 4.36 -2.98 6.40
C VAL A 228 3.55 -2.13 5.43
N ALA A 229 4.02 -1.95 4.18
CA ALA A 229 3.31 -1.18 3.17
C ALA A 229 1.94 -1.80 2.82
N ALA A 230 1.87 -3.12 2.61
CA ALA A 230 0.63 -3.84 2.34
C ALA A 230 -0.32 -3.79 3.55
N GLY A 231 0.21 -3.96 4.75
CA GLY A 231 -0.56 -3.88 5.99
C GLY A 231 -1.14 -2.49 6.24
N LEU A 232 -0.33 -1.44 6.03
CA LEU A 232 -0.79 -0.06 6.15
C LEU A 232 -1.88 0.26 5.11
N PHE A 233 -1.71 -0.19 3.87
CA PHE A 233 -2.74 -0.04 2.85
C PHE A 233 -4.05 -0.70 3.28
N ALA A 234 -4.01 -1.95 3.74
CA ALA A 234 -5.20 -2.67 4.17
C ALA A 234 -5.84 -2.04 5.42
N PHE A 235 -5.02 -1.56 6.36
CA PHE A 235 -5.49 -0.82 7.54
C PHE A 235 -6.24 0.45 7.16
N VAL A 236 -5.63 1.30 6.31
CA VAL A 236 -6.24 2.58 5.88
C VAL A 236 -7.54 2.32 5.12
N ARG A 237 -7.63 1.27 4.32
CA ARG A 237 -8.87 0.89 3.63
C ARG A 237 -9.97 0.49 4.62
N GLY A 238 -9.66 -0.34 5.61
CA GLY A 238 -10.61 -0.71 6.65
C GLY A 238 -11.05 0.48 7.52
N TRP A 239 -10.12 1.41 7.79
CA TRP A 239 -10.39 2.61 8.59
C TRP A 239 -11.30 3.62 7.90
N ASN A 240 -11.13 3.83 6.60
CA ASN A 240 -11.83 4.86 5.83
C ASN A 240 -13.19 4.42 5.29
N ASP A 241 -13.58 3.15 5.45
CA ASP A 241 -14.85 2.67 4.91
C ASP A 241 -16.01 2.98 5.87
N PHE A 242 -17.04 3.61 5.31
CA PHE A 242 -18.26 3.94 6.02
C PHE A 242 -19.45 3.11 5.56
N ILE A 243 -19.56 2.87 4.24
CA ILE A 243 -20.78 2.29 3.63
C ILE A 243 -20.95 0.83 4.06
N PHE A 244 -19.89 0.05 4.04
CA PHE A 244 -19.92 -1.36 4.47
C PHE A 244 -20.17 -1.47 5.98
N ALA A 245 -19.54 -0.61 6.79
CA ALA A 245 -19.75 -0.57 8.22
C ALA A 245 -21.23 -0.27 8.55
N LEU A 246 -21.81 0.75 7.91
CA LEU A 246 -23.22 1.13 8.11
C LEU A 246 -24.17 0.02 7.66
N THR A 247 -23.88 -0.67 6.56
CA THR A 247 -24.80 -1.67 6.00
C THR A 247 -24.71 -3.02 6.72
N LEU A 248 -23.48 -3.44 7.09
CA LEU A 248 -23.26 -4.77 7.67
C LEU A 248 -23.32 -4.81 9.20
N ALA A 249 -23.13 -3.65 9.87
CA ALA A 249 -23.08 -3.55 11.33
C ALA A 249 -24.03 -2.51 11.96
N GLY A 250 -24.77 -1.73 11.13
CA GLY A 250 -25.55 -0.58 11.62
C GLY A 250 -27.02 -0.83 11.87
N ARG A 251 -27.57 -1.98 11.46
CA ARG A 251 -29.03 -2.14 11.37
C ARG A 251 -29.72 -2.39 12.70
N ASP A 252 -29.09 -3.12 13.61
CA ASP A 252 -29.75 -3.49 14.88
C ASP A 252 -29.77 -2.34 15.89
N GLN A 253 -28.73 -1.48 15.87
CA GLN A 253 -28.74 -0.28 16.75
C GLN A 253 -29.75 0.75 16.29
N ALA A 254 -29.88 1.02 14.98
CA ALA A 254 -30.88 1.96 14.46
C ALA A 254 -32.32 1.48 14.71
N ILE A 255 -32.58 0.17 14.67
CA ILE A 255 -33.91 -0.40 14.99
C ILE A 255 -34.16 -0.39 16.49
N ALA A 256 -33.17 -0.73 17.31
CA ALA A 256 -33.28 -0.72 18.76
C ALA A 256 -33.50 0.71 19.30
N ASP A 257 -32.79 1.70 18.77
CA ASP A 257 -32.95 3.10 19.13
C ASP A 257 -34.31 3.66 18.69
N HIS A 258 -34.80 3.25 17.51
CA HIS A 258 -36.13 3.64 17.04
C HIS A 258 -37.25 3.00 17.87
N GLN A 259 -37.11 1.73 18.27
CA GLN A 259 -38.05 1.06 19.13
C GLN A 259 -38.03 1.64 20.57
N ALA A 260 -36.86 1.99 21.08
CA ALA A 260 -36.73 2.65 22.39
C ALA A 260 -37.39 4.04 22.38
N ASP A 261 -37.24 4.84 21.31
CA ASP A 261 -37.86 6.16 21.18
C ASP A 261 -39.37 6.09 21.04
N VAL A 262 -39.92 5.06 20.39
CA VAL A 262 -41.37 4.81 20.27
C VAL A 262 -41.96 4.37 21.62
N THR A 263 -41.28 3.54 22.41
CA THR A 263 -41.75 3.10 23.73
C THR A 263 -41.65 4.18 24.80
N VAL A 264 -40.79 5.15 24.66
CA VAL A 264 -40.68 6.30 25.59
C VAL A 264 -41.74 7.36 25.30
N ARG A 265 -42.33 7.41 24.11
CA ARG A 265 -43.36 8.37 23.69
C ARG A 265 -44.81 7.82 23.77
N ALA A 266 -44.97 6.56 24.10
CA ALA A 266 -46.28 5.92 24.37
C ALA A 266 -46.56 5.83 25.87
#